data_55b82a85bb453034d7190694974333df
#
_entry.id   55b82a85bb453034d7190694974333df
#
_cell.length_a   1.000
_cell.length_b   1.000
_cell.length_c   1.000
_cell.angle_alpha   90.00
_cell.angle_beta   90.00
_cell.angle_gamma   90.00
#
_symmetry.space_group_name_H-M   'P 1'
#
loop_
_entity.id
_entity.type
_entity.pdbx_description
1 polymer ?
#
loop_
_entity_poly.entity_id
_entity_poly.type
_entity_poly.pdbx_seq_one_letter_code
_entity_poly.pdbx_strand_id
1 'polypeptide(L)'
;PIDQVLRRQLARSLPPPLMLRSNELLDSLKAGHTDDNVPAPLQVIFRPSVQPYLISLFRQDPAAAFAQLKMPALIVQGSNDIQVQVDDAKLLKAAKPDAELALIEGMNHVLRIVPNDVKRQLASYKDPNLPLAAELGTRVLEFIDGLRTR
;
A
#
# COMPACT_ATOMS: atom_id res chain seq x y z
N PRO A 1 7.80 -5.14 0.71
CA PRO A 1 7.59 -5.36 2.17
C PRO A 1 6.92 -4.15 2.80
N ILE A 2 6.01 -4.37 3.76
CA ILE A 2 5.16 -3.30 4.34
C ILE A 2 5.98 -2.29 5.16
N ASP A 3 7.07 -2.70 5.78
CA ASP A 3 8.00 -1.81 6.48
C ASP A 3 8.54 -0.72 5.53
N GLN A 4 8.82 -1.04 4.28
CA GLN A 4 9.28 -0.08 3.27
C GLN A 4 8.18 0.90 2.87
N VAL A 5 6.94 0.42 2.74
CA VAL A 5 5.78 1.28 2.47
C VAL A 5 5.60 2.28 3.61
N LEU A 6 5.63 1.81 4.87
CA LEU A 6 5.52 2.69 6.04
C LEU A 6 6.65 3.72 6.11
N ARG A 7 7.91 3.34 5.83
CA ARG A 7 9.03 4.29 5.78
C ARG A 7 8.78 5.41 4.78
N ARG A 8 8.34 5.07 3.57
CA ARG A 8 8.04 6.07 2.54
C ARG A 8 6.89 7.00 2.94
N GLN A 9 5.85 6.47 3.57
CA GLN A 9 4.71 7.28 4.04
C GLN A 9 5.14 8.23 5.16
N LEU A 10 5.87 7.74 6.16
CA LEU A 10 6.34 8.53 7.30
C LEU A 10 7.35 9.61 6.89
N ALA A 11 8.22 9.32 5.94
CA ALA A 11 9.18 10.28 5.41
C ALA A 11 8.53 11.52 4.76
N ARG A 12 7.28 11.41 4.32
CA ARG A 12 6.54 12.55 3.72
C ARG A 12 5.87 13.46 4.76
N SER A 13 5.68 12.98 5.98
CA SER A 13 4.84 13.65 6.98
C SER A 13 5.57 13.99 8.28
N LEU A 14 6.69 13.33 8.59
CA LEU A 14 7.39 13.51 9.85
C LEU A 14 8.54 14.51 9.73
N PRO A 15 8.74 15.38 10.74
CA PRO A 15 9.96 16.17 10.85
C PRO A 15 11.17 15.26 11.13
N PRO A 16 12.41 15.72 10.78
CA PRO A 16 13.61 14.89 10.81
C PRO A 16 13.86 14.11 12.13
N PRO A 17 13.71 14.69 13.34
CA PRO A 17 13.93 13.95 14.58
C PRO A 17 12.95 12.78 14.77
N LEU A 18 11.67 12.99 14.43
CA LEU A 18 10.65 11.93 14.52
C LEU A 18 10.82 10.89 13.42
N MET A 19 11.29 11.29 12.25
CA MET A 19 11.60 10.35 11.17
C MET A 19 12.77 9.43 11.57
N LEU A 20 13.83 9.96 12.17
CA LEU A 20 14.93 9.13 12.69
C LEU A 20 14.40 8.10 13.69
N ARG A 21 13.64 8.56 14.70
CA ARG A 21 13.08 7.67 15.72
C ARG A 21 12.09 6.64 15.13
N SER A 22 11.30 7.02 14.15
CA SER A 22 10.39 6.06 13.47
C SER A 22 11.16 4.97 12.72
N ASN A 23 12.30 5.30 12.12
CA ASN A 23 13.14 4.32 11.45
C ASN A 23 13.76 3.33 12.44
N GLU A 24 14.24 3.81 13.60
CA GLU A 24 14.74 2.94 14.67
C GLU A 24 13.66 1.96 15.17
N LEU A 25 12.42 2.45 15.38
CA LEU A 25 11.29 1.62 15.75
C LEU A 25 10.98 0.57 14.69
N LEU A 26 10.96 0.95 13.41
CA LEU A 26 10.73 0.03 12.30
C LEU A 26 11.82 -1.04 12.22
N ASP A 27 13.10 -0.68 12.44
CA ASP A 27 14.20 -1.64 12.44
C ASP A 27 14.10 -2.61 13.62
N SER A 28 13.78 -2.10 14.83
CA SER A 28 13.57 -2.91 16.02
C SER A 28 12.43 -3.92 15.83
N LEU A 29 11.28 -3.44 15.35
CA LEU A 29 10.10 -4.29 15.12
C LEU A 29 10.35 -5.32 14.01
N LYS A 30 11.08 -4.95 12.96
CA LYS A 30 11.48 -5.88 11.90
C LYS A 30 12.41 -6.97 12.42
N ALA A 31 13.27 -6.64 13.38
CA ALA A 31 14.11 -7.61 14.09
C ALA A 31 13.33 -8.46 15.12
N GLY A 32 12.06 -8.16 15.37
CA GLY A 32 11.19 -8.88 16.30
C GLY A 32 11.21 -8.35 17.73
N HIS A 33 11.77 -7.16 17.97
CA HIS A 33 11.87 -6.55 19.28
C HIS A 33 10.84 -5.43 19.44
N THR A 34 10.15 -5.42 20.57
CA THR A 34 9.25 -4.32 20.97
C THR A 34 10.03 -3.19 21.64
N ASP A 35 9.46 -2.00 21.66
CA ASP A 35 10.04 -0.81 22.29
C ASP A 35 8.90 0.00 22.95
N ASP A 36 8.95 0.14 24.27
CA ASP A 36 7.93 0.87 25.04
C ASP A 36 8.15 2.39 25.02
N ASN A 37 9.37 2.85 24.64
CA ASN A 37 9.71 4.26 24.59
C ASN A 37 9.31 4.89 23.24
N VAL A 38 8.01 5.01 23.00
CA VAL A 38 7.44 5.56 21.76
C VAL A 38 7.02 7.03 21.99
N PRO A 39 7.61 8.00 21.27
CA PRO A 39 7.18 9.41 21.33
C PRO A 39 5.69 9.57 21.03
N ALA A 40 5.02 10.49 21.73
CA ALA A 40 3.58 10.70 21.61
C ALA A 40 3.07 10.84 20.14
N PRO A 41 3.73 11.60 19.24
CA PRO A 41 3.29 11.69 17.85
C PRO A 41 3.37 10.37 17.07
N LEU A 42 4.22 9.43 17.50
CA LEU A 42 4.41 8.13 16.84
C LEU A 42 3.51 7.03 17.40
N GLN A 43 2.82 7.28 18.52
CA GLN A 43 1.96 6.28 19.16
C GLN A 43 0.74 5.88 18.30
N VAL A 44 0.32 6.71 17.38
CA VAL A 44 -0.76 6.38 16.43
C VAL A 44 -0.44 5.10 15.66
N ILE A 45 0.85 4.88 15.33
CA ILE A 45 1.32 3.73 14.56
C ILE A 45 2.04 2.71 15.43
N PHE A 46 2.90 3.16 16.36
CA PHE A 46 3.85 2.30 17.08
C PHE A 46 3.52 2.09 18.56
N ARG A 47 2.30 2.41 19.03
CA ARG A 47 1.94 2.16 20.43
C ARG A 47 2.23 0.71 20.82
N PRO A 48 2.70 0.42 22.05
CA PRO A 48 3.15 -0.90 22.46
C PRO A 48 2.15 -2.04 22.16
N SER A 49 0.84 -1.78 22.31
CA SER A 49 -0.21 -2.77 22.05
C SER A 49 -0.33 -3.21 20.57
N VAL A 50 0.21 -2.44 19.61
CA VAL A 50 0.16 -2.74 18.17
C VAL A 50 1.46 -3.39 17.69
N GLN A 51 2.54 -3.26 18.43
CA GLN A 51 3.86 -3.72 18.00
C GLN A 51 3.93 -5.23 17.69
N PRO A 52 3.33 -6.14 18.49
CA PRO A 52 3.31 -7.57 18.16
C PRO A 52 2.67 -7.84 16.79
N TYR A 53 1.59 -7.10 16.46
CA TYR A 53 0.97 -7.18 15.14
C TYR A 53 1.89 -6.69 14.03
N LEU A 54 2.57 -5.54 14.22
CA LEU A 54 3.52 -5.01 13.24
C LEU A 54 4.69 -5.99 13.02
N ILE A 55 5.23 -6.60 14.08
CA ILE A 55 6.27 -7.64 13.98
C ILE A 55 5.78 -8.80 13.12
N SER A 56 4.56 -9.29 13.36
CA SER A 56 3.96 -10.35 12.54
C SER A 56 3.81 -9.93 11.08
N LEU A 57 3.36 -8.69 10.85
CA LEU A 57 3.16 -8.14 9.51
C LEU A 57 4.48 -7.98 8.73
N PHE A 58 5.56 -7.54 9.41
CA PHE A 58 6.87 -7.32 8.78
C PHE A 58 7.59 -8.61 8.41
N ARG A 59 7.17 -9.76 8.98
CA ARG A 59 7.66 -11.09 8.59
C ARG A 59 7.06 -11.59 7.28
N GLN A 60 5.97 -10.95 6.80
CA GLN A 60 5.32 -11.35 5.56
C GLN A 60 6.06 -10.80 4.35
N ASP A 61 6.24 -11.65 3.35
CA ASP A 61 6.67 -11.24 2.01
C ASP A 61 5.45 -11.31 1.07
N PRO A 62 4.82 -10.15 0.77
CA PRO A 62 3.65 -10.12 -0.10
C PRO A 62 3.93 -10.64 -1.52
N ALA A 63 5.13 -10.38 -2.05
CA ALA A 63 5.50 -10.85 -3.39
C ALA A 63 5.66 -12.36 -3.43
N ALA A 64 6.34 -12.94 -2.45
CA ALA A 64 6.48 -14.39 -2.32
C ALA A 64 5.12 -15.09 -2.09
N ALA A 65 4.25 -14.49 -1.25
CA ALA A 65 2.90 -15.01 -1.03
C ALA A 65 2.06 -14.94 -2.31
N PHE A 66 2.12 -13.82 -3.03
CA PHE A 66 1.39 -13.62 -4.28
C PHE A 66 1.85 -14.59 -5.38
N ALA A 67 3.14 -14.88 -5.48
CA ALA A 67 3.71 -15.84 -6.42
C ALA A 67 3.16 -17.27 -6.23
N GLN A 68 2.71 -17.62 -5.03
CA GLN A 68 2.18 -18.95 -4.73
C GLN A 68 0.71 -19.15 -5.13
N LEU A 69 0.01 -18.09 -5.51
CA LEU A 69 -1.38 -18.18 -5.95
C LEU A 69 -1.48 -19.03 -7.22
N LYS A 70 -2.35 -20.05 -7.19
CA LYS A 70 -2.59 -20.96 -8.31
C LYS A 70 -3.70 -20.48 -9.24
N MET A 71 -4.54 -19.55 -8.76
CA MET A 71 -5.60 -18.96 -9.56
C MET A 71 -5.08 -17.77 -10.37
N PRO A 72 -5.78 -17.40 -11.47
CA PRO A 72 -5.56 -16.13 -12.15
C PRO A 72 -5.71 -14.96 -11.19
N ALA A 73 -4.93 -13.92 -11.39
CA ALA A 73 -4.92 -12.74 -10.53
C ALA A 73 -4.86 -11.46 -11.36
N LEU A 74 -5.59 -10.44 -10.93
CA LEU A 74 -5.54 -9.09 -11.46
C LEU A 74 -4.96 -8.16 -10.40
N ILE A 75 -3.92 -7.43 -10.74
CA ILE A 75 -3.35 -6.34 -9.96
C ILE A 75 -3.91 -5.04 -10.52
N VAL A 76 -4.55 -4.23 -9.69
CA VAL A 76 -5.03 -2.89 -10.09
C VAL A 76 -4.29 -1.84 -9.28
N GLN A 77 -3.70 -0.86 -9.95
CA GLN A 77 -2.92 0.20 -9.33
C GLN A 77 -3.22 1.54 -9.98
N GLY A 78 -3.40 2.57 -9.17
CA GLY A 78 -3.54 3.94 -9.64
C GLY A 78 -2.19 4.64 -9.79
N SER A 79 -2.02 5.46 -10.86
CA SER A 79 -0.78 6.20 -11.07
C SER A 79 -0.57 7.35 -10.07
N ASN A 80 -1.65 7.84 -9.46
CA ASN A 80 -1.65 8.93 -8.47
C ASN A 80 -1.83 8.45 -7.02
N ASP A 81 -1.59 7.16 -6.76
CA ASP A 81 -1.64 6.63 -5.39
C ASP A 81 -0.47 7.17 -4.55
N ILE A 82 -0.79 7.95 -3.51
CA ILE A 82 0.20 8.53 -2.61
C ILE A 82 0.60 7.58 -1.46
N GLN A 83 -0.09 6.46 -1.28
CA GLN A 83 0.20 5.49 -0.22
C GLN A 83 1.00 4.30 -0.73
N VAL A 84 0.57 3.69 -1.83
CA VAL A 84 1.23 2.55 -2.47
C VAL A 84 1.66 2.97 -3.88
N GLN A 85 2.91 2.73 -4.21
CA GLN A 85 3.48 3.19 -5.47
C GLN A 85 3.29 2.17 -6.60
N VAL A 86 3.32 2.65 -7.83
CA VAL A 86 3.27 1.80 -9.03
C VAL A 86 4.35 0.71 -9.00
N ASP A 87 5.52 1.00 -8.42
CA ASP A 87 6.60 0.02 -8.32
C ASP A 87 6.27 -1.14 -7.37
N ASP A 88 5.43 -0.92 -6.35
CA ASP A 88 4.95 -2.02 -5.49
C ASP A 88 4.05 -2.98 -6.31
N ALA A 89 3.20 -2.46 -7.21
CA ALA A 89 2.41 -3.29 -8.12
C ALA A 89 3.27 -4.04 -9.15
N LYS A 90 4.31 -3.39 -9.68
CA LYS A 90 5.27 -4.02 -10.58
C LYS A 90 6.04 -5.16 -9.91
N LEU A 91 6.38 -5.03 -8.61
CA LEU A 91 7.01 -6.11 -7.84
C LEU A 91 6.10 -7.33 -7.73
N LEU A 92 4.79 -7.14 -7.51
CA LEU A 92 3.83 -8.23 -7.51
C LEU A 92 3.73 -8.88 -8.89
N LYS A 93 3.65 -8.07 -9.96
CA LYS A 93 3.62 -8.57 -11.34
C LYS A 93 4.89 -9.35 -11.69
N ALA A 94 6.06 -8.91 -11.23
CA ALA A 94 7.31 -9.62 -11.45
C ALA A 94 7.34 -10.97 -10.70
N ALA A 95 6.77 -11.02 -9.49
CA ALA A 95 6.69 -12.25 -8.71
C ALA A 95 5.70 -13.28 -9.28
N LYS A 96 4.64 -12.82 -9.97
CA LYS A 96 3.66 -13.68 -10.67
C LYS A 96 3.44 -13.17 -12.10
N PRO A 97 4.28 -13.60 -13.06
CA PRO A 97 4.27 -13.08 -14.42
C PRO A 97 2.97 -13.34 -15.20
N ASP A 98 2.21 -14.35 -14.83
CA ASP A 98 0.91 -14.68 -15.42
C ASP A 98 -0.25 -13.84 -14.85
N ALA A 99 -0.06 -13.10 -13.75
CA ALA A 99 -1.05 -12.13 -13.28
C ALA A 99 -1.23 -10.99 -14.28
N GLU A 100 -2.44 -10.47 -14.41
CA GLU A 100 -2.69 -9.24 -15.18
C GLU A 100 -2.37 -8.00 -14.34
N LEU A 101 -1.88 -6.93 -14.97
CA LEU A 101 -1.59 -5.65 -14.32
C LEU A 101 -2.33 -4.53 -15.05
N ALA A 102 -3.30 -3.91 -14.37
CA ALA A 102 -4.00 -2.73 -14.83
C ALA A 102 -3.48 -1.48 -14.09
N LEU A 103 -2.78 -0.61 -14.80
CA LEU A 103 -2.38 0.71 -14.30
C LEU A 103 -3.42 1.72 -14.76
N ILE A 104 -4.14 2.33 -13.82
CA ILE A 104 -5.20 3.30 -14.12
C ILE A 104 -4.66 4.71 -13.91
N GLU A 105 -4.63 5.48 -15.00
CA GLU A 105 -4.08 6.83 -14.98
C GLU A 105 -4.90 7.77 -14.09
N GLY A 106 -4.23 8.56 -13.27
CA GLY A 106 -4.86 9.52 -12.37
C GLY A 106 -5.61 8.91 -11.17
N MET A 107 -5.75 7.59 -11.10
CA MET A 107 -6.43 6.94 -9.98
C MET A 107 -5.58 6.98 -8.71
N ASN A 108 -6.22 7.29 -7.58
CA ASN A 108 -5.58 7.34 -6.27
C ASN A 108 -5.90 6.09 -5.42
N HIS A 109 -5.41 6.10 -4.17
CA HIS A 109 -5.58 4.97 -3.23
C HIS A 109 -7.03 4.63 -2.91
N VAL A 110 -7.94 5.60 -2.92
CA VAL A 110 -9.38 5.39 -2.71
C VAL A 110 -10.15 5.21 -4.03
N LEU A 111 -9.44 4.82 -5.08
CA LEU A 111 -9.98 4.41 -6.39
C LEU A 111 -10.74 5.53 -7.12
N ARG A 112 -10.32 6.79 -6.91
CA ARG A 112 -10.89 8.00 -7.53
C ARG A 112 -9.89 8.63 -8.49
N ILE A 113 -10.36 9.27 -9.55
CA ILE A 113 -9.49 10.08 -10.41
C ILE A 113 -9.26 11.43 -9.73
N VAL A 114 -8.06 11.65 -9.24
CA VAL A 114 -7.67 12.85 -8.48
C VAL A 114 -6.28 13.30 -8.91
N PRO A 115 -6.06 14.61 -9.16
CA PRO A 115 -4.74 15.15 -9.47
C PRO A 115 -3.70 14.77 -8.42
N ASN A 116 -2.43 14.66 -8.84
CA ASN A 116 -1.31 14.36 -7.94
C ASN A 116 -0.92 15.59 -7.08
N ASP A 117 -1.87 16.06 -6.28
CA ASP A 117 -1.74 17.15 -5.33
C ASP A 117 -2.17 16.66 -3.95
N VAL A 118 -1.29 16.75 -2.95
CA VAL A 118 -1.48 16.17 -1.62
C VAL A 118 -2.78 16.64 -0.97
N LYS A 119 -3.13 17.94 -1.08
CA LYS A 119 -4.33 18.50 -0.47
C LYS A 119 -5.60 17.91 -1.10
N ARG A 120 -5.64 17.81 -2.43
CA ARG A 120 -6.76 17.19 -3.16
C ARG A 120 -6.84 15.69 -2.89
N GLN A 121 -5.69 15.01 -2.84
CA GLN A 121 -5.62 13.60 -2.47
C GLN A 121 -6.28 13.37 -1.09
N LEU A 122 -5.84 14.07 -0.05
CA LEU A 122 -6.38 13.93 1.30
C LEU A 122 -7.87 14.32 1.40
N ALA A 123 -8.32 15.33 0.65
CA ALA A 123 -9.72 15.70 0.59
C ALA A 123 -10.60 14.59 0.01
N SER A 124 -10.12 13.89 -1.02
CA SER A 124 -10.85 12.80 -1.69
C SER A 124 -11.15 11.61 -0.78
N TYR A 125 -10.36 11.40 0.27
CA TYR A 125 -10.59 10.31 1.25
C TYR A 125 -11.85 10.51 2.10
N LYS A 126 -12.35 11.74 2.17
CA LYS A 126 -13.51 12.13 2.98
C LYS A 126 -14.73 12.50 2.13
N ASP A 127 -14.61 12.47 0.81
CA ASP A 127 -15.68 12.85 -0.10
C ASP A 127 -16.40 11.60 -0.66
N PRO A 128 -17.59 11.26 -0.12
CA PRO A 128 -18.35 10.11 -0.59
C PRO A 128 -18.98 10.34 -1.97
N ASN A 129 -19.05 11.59 -2.46
CA ASN A 129 -19.71 11.93 -3.72
C ASN A 129 -18.78 11.78 -4.93
N LEU A 130 -17.47 11.67 -4.73
CA LEU A 130 -16.54 11.43 -5.83
C LEU A 130 -16.80 10.02 -6.42
N PRO A 131 -17.03 9.91 -7.74
CA PRO A 131 -17.24 8.61 -8.37
C PRO A 131 -15.97 7.78 -8.36
N LEU A 132 -16.10 6.45 -8.39
CA LEU A 132 -14.98 5.55 -8.66
C LEU A 132 -14.43 5.81 -10.08
N ALA A 133 -13.14 5.55 -10.27
CA ALA A 133 -12.54 5.55 -11.59
C ALA A 133 -13.31 4.60 -12.52
N ALA A 134 -13.88 5.11 -13.60
CA ALA A 134 -14.72 4.30 -14.51
C ALA A 134 -13.96 3.12 -15.11
N GLU A 135 -12.69 3.31 -15.43
CA GLU A 135 -11.80 2.27 -15.95
C GLU A 135 -11.63 1.09 -14.99
N LEU A 136 -11.72 1.31 -13.67
CA LEU A 136 -11.65 0.23 -12.68
C LEU A 136 -12.69 -0.85 -12.93
N GLY A 137 -13.95 -0.45 -13.08
CA GLY A 137 -15.04 -1.39 -13.35
C GLY A 137 -14.83 -2.16 -14.65
N THR A 138 -14.42 -1.47 -15.70
CA THR A 138 -14.13 -2.08 -17.01
C THR A 138 -13.04 -3.14 -16.89
N ARG A 139 -11.89 -2.82 -16.27
CA ARG A 139 -10.78 -3.77 -16.12
C ARG A 139 -11.14 -5.00 -15.30
N VAL A 140 -11.92 -4.82 -14.22
CA VAL A 140 -12.39 -5.95 -13.40
C VAL A 140 -13.35 -6.85 -14.19
N LEU A 141 -14.29 -6.27 -14.94
CA LEU A 141 -15.23 -7.03 -15.76
C LEU A 141 -14.52 -7.79 -16.89
N GLU A 142 -13.61 -7.13 -17.62
CA GLU A 142 -12.80 -7.77 -18.66
C GLU A 142 -12.02 -8.97 -18.12
N PHE A 143 -11.39 -8.81 -16.94
CA PHE A 143 -10.68 -9.91 -16.30
C PHE A 143 -11.61 -11.08 -15.96
N ILE A 144 -12.78 -10.82 -15.34
CA ILE A 144 -13.75 -11.86 -14.97
C ILE A 144 -14.29 -12.58 -16.21
N ASP A 145 -14.63 -11.84 -17.25
CA ASP A 145 -15.15 -12.42 -18.50
C ASP A 145 -14.09 -13.26 -19.22
N GLY A 146 -12.82 -12.82 -19.16
CA GLY A 146 -11.69 -13.62 -19.66
C GLY A 146 -11.48 -14.95 -18.93
N LEU A 147 -11.94 -15.08 -17.67
CA LEU A 147 -11.89 -16.35 -16.93
C LEU A 147 -12.95 -17.35 -17.39
N ARG A 148 -14.09 -16.87 -17.89
CA ARG A 148 -15.20 -17.72 -18.37
C ARG A 148 -14.92 -18.37 -19.73
N THR A 149 -13.94 -17.83 -20.45
CA THR A 149 -13.59 -18.28 -21.81
C THR A 149 -12.32 -19.16 -21.85
N ARG A 150 -11.72 -19.41 -20.70
CA ARG A 150 -10.59 -20.32 -20.52
C ARG A 150 -11.04 -21.66 -19.99
#